data_a0e2642040c6989763ebec399815da53
#
_entry.id   a0e2642040c6989763ebec399815da53
#
_cell.length_a   1.000
_cell.length_b   1.000
_cell.length_c   1.000
_cell.angle_alpha   90.00
_cell.angle_beta   90.00
_cell.angle_gamma   90.00
#
_symmetry.space_group_name_H-M   'P 1'
#
loop_
_entity.id
_entity.type
_entity.pdbx_description
1 polymer ?
#
loop_
_entity_poly.entity_id
_entity_poly.type
_entity_poly.pdbx_seq_one_letter_code
_entity_poly.pdbx_strand_id
1 'polypeptide(L)'
;TDLDSRFSAVRAHTALLAAPLSAEDCCAQSMPDASPVKWHLAHTTWFFETFVLEPNEPGFEPFRPAFRVLFNSYYNGVGAQHPRPQRGLLTRPALSDVLAYRANVEQRLQALLARQGDNAALQALVELGLQHEQQHQELLLTDVLHLFSGNPLAPAYRDAPPPVAAPAQVQDWLEFAGGLCEIGHGGRGFSFDNELPRHTTYLAPYALGTRLVNQAEFAAFITDGGYRRPELWLAEGWDWLAAQYIEHPLYWRHAPGGGWTVFGLHGEQPLIPQAPVAHLSYFEADAYARWAGARLPTEAEWEVAAAPLAPALLAPADALRARIEPQAAPGSG
;
A
#
# COMPACT_ATOMS: atom_id res chain seq x y z
N THR A 1 -15.95 -14.49 11.71
CA THR A 1 -16.75 -13.77 10.69
C THR A 1 -16.80 -14.67 9.46
N ASP A 2 -17.98 -14.91 8.93
CA ASP A 2 -18.21 -15.71 7.74
C ASP A 2 -17.49 -15.11 6.51
N LEU A 3 -16.99 -15.97 5.61
CA LEU A 3 -16.22 -15.54 4.41
C LEU A 3 -17.03 -14.60 3.51
N ASP A 4 -18.34 -14.83 3.37
CA ASP A 4 -19.24 -13.97 2.60
C ASP A 4 -19.33 -12.56 3.20
N SER A 5 -19.42 -12.45 4.54
CA SER A 5 -19.40 -11.16 5.23
C SER A 5 -18.08 -10.42 5.03
N ARG A 6 -16.94 -11.13 5.06
CA ARG A 6 -15.61 -10.56 4.79
C ARG A 6 -15.49 -10.11 3.34
N PHE A 7 -15.96 -10.93 2.39
CA PHE A 7 -15.99 -10.57 0.98
C PHE A 7 -16.78 -9.28 0.76
N SER A 8 -18.01 -9.22 1.27
CA SER A 8 -18.86 -8.03 1.16
C SER A 8 -18.20 -6.79 1.76
N ALA A 9 -17.55 -6.93 2.93
CA ALA A 9 -16.88 -5.81 3.61
C ALA A 9 -15.68 -5.28 2.81
N VAL A 10 -14.82 -6.14 2.26
CA VAL A 10 -13.66 -5.74 1.45
C VAL A 10 -14.12 -5.05 0.17
N ARG A 11 -15.12 -5.62 -0.52
CA ARG A 11 -15.68 -5.02 -1.76
C ARG A 11 -16.30 -3.64 -1.51
N ALA A 12 -17.08 -3.52 -0.44
CA ALA A 12 -17.67 -2.24 -0.04
C ALA A 12 -16.60 -1.21 0.33
N HIS A 13 -15.51 -1.63 1.00
CA HIS A 13 -14.42 -0.72 1.34
C HIS A 13 -13.72 -0.17 0.09
N THR A 14 -13.43 -1.01 -0.90
CA THR A 14 -12.88 -0.55 -2.19
C THR A 14 -13.79 0.50 -2.86
N ALA A 15 -15.10 0.27 -2.84
CA ALA A 15 -16.06 1.24 -3.39
C ALA A 15 -16.07 2.57 -2.61
N LEU A 16 -15.95 2.52 -1.28
CA LEU A 16 -15.84 3.70 -0.42
C LEU A 16 -14.56 4.50 -0.70
N LEU A 17 -13.45 3.85 -1.00
CA LEU A 17 -12.20 4.53 -1.37
C LEU A 17 -12.33 5.23 -2.73
N ALA A 18 -13.10 4.70 -3.67
CA ALA A 18 -13.33 5.34 -4.96
C ALA A 18 -14.42 6.43 -4.93
N ALA A 19 -15.31 6.42 -3.93
CA ALA A 19 -16.49 7.28 -3.88
C ALA A 19 -16.21 8.81 -3.90
N PRO A 20 -15.10 9.33 -3.29
CA PRO A 20 -14.79 10.75 -3.36
C PRO A 20 -14.35 11.25 -4.74
N LEU A 21 -14.02 10.34 -5.66
CA LEU A 21 -13.37 10.65 -6.94
C LEU A 21 -14.40 10.85 -8.05
N SER A 22 -14.13 11.80 -8.95
CA SER A 22 -14.89 11.97 -10.18
C SER A 22 -14.59 10.83 -11.18
N ALA A 23 -15.41 10.69 -12.22
CA ALA A 23 -15.15 9.73 -13.28
C ALA A 23 -13.84 10.05 -14.03
N GLU A 24 -13.48 11.33 -14.13
CA GLU A 24 -12.24 11.83 -14.72
C GLU A 24 -11.03 11.43 -13.86
N ASP A 25 -11.09 11.64 -12.54
CA ASP A 25 -10.05 11.22 -11.60
C ASP A 25 -9.80 9.71 -11.71
N CYS A 26 -10.88 8.94 -11.79
CA CYS A 26 -10.82 7.48 -11.91
C CYS A 26 -10.20 6.98 -13.23
N CYS A 27 -10.10 7.82 -14.27
CA CYS A 27 -9.53 7.44 -15.57
C CYS A 27 -8.09 7.88 -15.76
N ALA A 28 -7.61 8.85 -14.99
CA ALA A 28 -6.28 9.43 -15.17
C ALA A 28 -5.17 8.48 -14.68
N GLN A 29 -4.03 8.52 -15.37
CA GLN A 29 -2.79 7.81 -15.00
C GLN A 29 -1.68 8.84 -14.93
N SER A 30 -1.08 8.99 -13.77
CA SER A 30 -0.10 10.05 -13.49
C SER A 30 1.34 9.70 -13.91
N MET A 31 1.64 8.41 -14.06
CA MET A 31 2.95 7.90 -14.48
C MET A 31 2.80 6.46 -15.04
N PRO A 32 3.80 5.95 -15.78
CA PRO A 32 3.75 4.61 -16.37
C PRO A 32 3.54 3.47 -15.36
N ASP A 33 4.00 3.65 -14.12
CA ASP A 33 3.95 2.66 -13.05
C ASP A 33 2.68 2.72 -12.21
N ALA A 34 1.92 3.83 -12.26
CA ALA A 34 0.60 3.95 -11.65
C ALA A 34 -0.48 3.23 -12.47
N SER A 35 -1.64 3.06 -11.88
CA SER A 35 -2.84 2.60 -12.59
C SER A 35 -4.03 3.50 -12.26
N PRO A 36 -4.94 3.77 -13.22
CA PRO A 36 -6.16 4.49 -12.92
C PRO A 36 -7.01 3.75 -11.88
N VAL A 37 -7.73 4.48 -11.04
CA VAL A 37 -8.66 3.89 -10.05
C VAL A 37 -9.65 2.94 -10.71
N LYS A 38 -10.19 3.32 -11.85
CA LYS A 38 -11.08 2.46 -12.66
C LYS A 38 -10.43 1.11 -13.01
N TRP A 39 -9.14 1.10 -13.28
CA TRP A 39 -8.40 -0.13 -13.56
C TRP A 39 -8.29 -1.01 -12.30
N HIS A 40 -7.99 -0.43 -11.12
CA HIS A 40 -7.95 -1.18 -9.86
C HIS A 40 -9.31 -1.83 -9.55
N LEU A 41 -10.39 -1.07 -9.68
CA LEU A 41 -11.76 -1.57 -9.49
C LEU A 41 -12.08 -2.76 -10.41
N ALA A 42 -11.65 -2.68 -11.65
CA ALA A 42 -11.91 -3.72 -12.64
C ALA A 42 -10.96 -4.92 -12.46
N HIS A 43 -9.69 -4.70 -12.15
CA HIS A 43 -8.68 -5.76 -11.99
C HIS A 43 -8.99 -6.67 -10.80
N THR A 44 -9.37 -6.12 -9.65
CA THR A 44 -9.77 -6.95 -8.51
C THR A 44 -11.05 -7.73 -8.79
N THR A 45 -11.94 -7.20 -9.60
CA THR A 45 -13.14 -7.91 -10.09
C THR A 45 -12.77 -9.02 -11.08
N TRP A 46 -11.86 -8.71 -12.00
CA TRP A 46 -11.31 -9.67 -12.96
C TRP A 46 -10.66 -10.88 -12.28
N PHE A 47 -9.98 -10.66 -11.13
CA PHE A 47 -9.41 -11.76 -10.36
C PHE A 47 -10.50 -12.75 -9.93
N PHE A 48 -11.58 -12.27 -9.33
CA PHE A 48 -12.68 -13.14 -8.89
C PHE A 48 -13.40 -13.79 -10.08
N GLU A 49 -13.63 -13.10 -11.17
CA GLU A 49 -14.24 -13.69 -12.36
C GLU A 49 -13.38 -14.80 -12.95
N THR A 50 -12.08 -14.53 -13.13
CA THR A 50 -11.18 -15.44 -13.85
C THR A 50 -10.76 -16.64 -13.00
N PHE A 51 -10.42 -16.42 -11.72
CA PHE A 51 -9.87 -17.49 -10.89
C PHE A 51 -10.93 -18.19 -10.03
N VAL A 52 -12.02 -17.52 -9.71
CA VAL A 52 -13.03 -18.09 -8.82
C VAL A 52 -14.27 -18.52 -9.59
N LEU A 53 -14.90 -17.65 -10.37
CA LEU A 53 -16.15 -17.99 -11.07
C LEU A 53 -15.92 -18.93 -12.26
N GLU A 54 -14.97 -18.63 -13.14
CA GLU A 54 -14.73 -19.42 -14.36
C GLU A 54 -14.56 -20.92 -14.08
N PRO A 55 -13.76 -21.39 -13.10
CA PRO A 55 -13.63 -22.81 -12.81
C PRO A 55 -14.75 -23.42 -11.97
N ASN A 56 -15.55 -22.64 -11.24
CA ASN A 56 -16.48 -23.15 -10.24
C ASN A 56 -17.97 -22.89 -10.54
N GLU A 57 -18.29 -22.01 -11.48
CA GLU A 57 -19.67 -21.67 -11.82
C GLU A 57 -20.17 -22.52 -12.99
N PRO A 58 -21.23 -23.34 -12.81
CA PRO A 58 -21.79 -24.12 -13.91
C PRO A 58 -22.32 -23.22 -15.04
N GLY A 59 -21.88 -23.50 -16.29
CA GLY A 59 -22.28 -22.70 -17.44
C GLY A 59 -21.70 -21.28 -17.44
N PHE A 60 -20.51 -21.13 -16.87
CA PHE A 60 -19.83 -19.82 -16.80
C PHE A 60 -19.82 -19.10 -18.14
N GLU A 61 -20.22 -17.83 -18.12
CA GLU A 61 -20.05 -16.87 -19.21
C GLU A 61 -19.38 -15.61 -18.67
N PRO A 62 -18.31 -15.12 -19.33
CA PRO A 62 -17.65 -13.89 -18.89
C PRO A 62 -18.60 -12.69 -19.06
N PHE A 63 -18.53 -11.73 -18.14
CA PHE A 63 -19.31 -10.49 -18.24
C PHE A 63 -19.09 -9.77 -19.58
N ARG A 64 -17.82 -9.64 -19.98
CA ARG A 64 -17.39 -9.22 -21.33
C ARG A 64 -16.08 -9.91 -21.70
N PRO A 65 -16.01 -10.69 -22.77
CA PRO A 65 -14.79 -11.43 -23.14
C PRO A 65 -13.52 -10.55 -23.23
N ALA A 66 -13.64 -9.30 -23.71
CA ALA A 66 -12.51 -8.38 -23.79
C ALA A 66 -11.89 -8.00 -22.46
N PHE A 67 -12.64 -8.10 -21.33
CA PHE A 67 -12.14 -7.76 -20.01
C PHE A 67 -11.04 -8.70 -19.54
N ARG A 68 -11.02 -9.93 -20.06
CA ARG A 68 -9.95 -10.91 -19.79
C ARG A 68 -8.56 -10.35 -20.14
N VAL A 69 -8.45 -9.58 -21.20
CA VAL A 69 -7.18 -8.94 -21.65
C VAL A 69 -7.00 -7.58 -20.99
N LEU A 70 -8.05 -6.75 -20.94
CA LEU A 70 -7.94 -5.36 -20.48
C LEU A 70 -7.50 -5.25 -19.02
N PHE A 71 -7.96 -6.17 -18.18
CA PHE A 71 -7.74 -6.12 -16.73
C PHE A 71 -6.78 -7.19 -16.21
N ASN A 72 -6.18 -8.00 -17.11
CA ASN A 72 -5.02 -8.82 -16.78
C ASN A 72 -3.80 -7.91 -16.50
N SER A 73 -2.98 -8.28 -15.51
CA SER A 73 -1.76 -7.56 -15.14
C SER A 73 -0.52 -8.33 -15.64
N TYR A 74 0.03 -9.20 -14.80
CA TYR A 74 1.23 -10.01 -15.08
C TYR A 74 0.93 -11.53 -15.04
N TYR A 75 -0.34 -11.90 -15.08
CA TYR A 75 -0.73 -13.32 -15.08
C TYR A 75 -0.56 -13.94 -16.48
N ASN A 76 0.71 -14.24 -16.82
CA ASN A 76 1.08 -14.77 -18.14
C ASN A 76 0.37 -16.08 -18.48
N GLY A 77 0.06 -16.90 -17.47
CA GLY A 77 -0.71 -18.14 -17.66
C GLY A 77 -2.16 -17.92 -18.10
N VAL A 78 -2.74 -16.73 -17.89
CA VAL A 78 -4.08 -16.36 -18.36
C VAL A 78 -4.07 -15.92 -19.81
N GLY A 79 -2.95 -15.36 -20.29
CA GLY A 79 -2.78 -14.92 -21.68
C GLY A 79 -2.38 -13.44 -21.81
N ALA A 80 -2.81 -12.81 -22.92
CA ALA A 80 -2.46 -11.44 -23.25
C ALA A 80 -2.94 -10.43 -22.20
N GLN A 81 -2.24 -9.30 -22.11
CA GLN A 81 -2.53 -8.20 -21.20
C GLN A 81 -2.45 -6.85 -21.90
N HIS A 82 -3.19 -5.86 -21.39
CA HIS A 82 -3.05 -4.49 -21.85
C HIS A 82 -1.81 -3.84 -21.21
N PRO A 83 -0.96 -3.14 -21.99
CA PRO A 83 0.29 -2.57 -21.49
C PRO A 83 0.06 -1.60 -20.31
N ARG A 84 0.78 -1.81 -19.19
CA ARG A 84 0.62 -0.99 -17.97
C ARG A 84 0.77 0.51 -18.23
N PRO A 85 1.79 0.99 -19.00
CA PRO A 85 1.96 2.43 -19.25
C PRO A 85 0.82 3.07 -20.05
N GLN A 86 -0.08 2.27 -20.62
CA GLN A 86 -1.18 2.74 -21.48
C GLN A 86 -2.55 2.59 -20.80
N ARG A 87 -2.62 2.22 -19.53
CA ARG A 87 -3.89 2.04 -18.80
C ARG A 87 -4.72 3.32 -18.73
N GLY A 88 -4.09 4.48 -18.68
CA GLY A 88 -4.75 5.79 -18.72
C GLY A 88 -5.41 6.12 -20.08
N LEU A 89 -5.08 5.40 -21.16
CA LEU A 89 -5.74 5.55 -22.46
C LEU A 89 -7.07 4.80 -22.56
N LEU A 90 -7.39 3.93 -21.58
CA LEU A 90 -8.62 3.16 -21.52
C LEU A 90 -9.81 4.05 -21.10
N THR A 91 -10.28 4.94 -21.97
CA THR A 91 -11.50 5.71 -21.72
C THR A 91 -12.75 4.84 -21.72
N ARG A 92 -12.67 3.68 -22.39
CA ARG A 92 -13.71 2.63 -22.38
C ARG A 92 -13.09 1.32 -21.87
N PRO A 93 -13.82 0.54 -21.04
CA PRO A 93 -15.20 0.80 -20.57
C PRO A 93 -15.30 2.08 -19.72
N ALA A 94 -16.51 2.67 -19.65
CA ALA A 94 -16.80 3.78 -18.74
C ALA A 94 -16.72 3.30 -17.28
N LEU A 95 -16.58 4.23 -16.32
CA LEU A 95 -16.60 3.88 -14.89
C LEU A 95 -17.91 3.14 -14.51
N SER A 96 -19.04 3.58 -15.05
CA SER A 96 -20.34 2.90 -14.85
C SER A 96 -20.35 1.45 -15.34
N ASP A 97 -19.69 1.15 -16.46
CA ASP A 97 -19.56 -0.24 -16.96
C ASP A 97 -18.73 -1.10 -15.99
N VAL A 98 -17.66 -0.53 -15.42
CA VAL A 98 -16.82 -1.22 -14.43
C VAL A 98 -17.59 -1.45 -13.12
N LEU A 99 -18.38 -0.49 -12.67
CA LEU A 99 -19.22 -0.67 -11.48
C LEU A 99 -20.31 -1.73 -11.71
N ALA A 100 -20.91 -1.78 -12.92
CA ALA A 100 -21.84 -2.85 -13.28
C ALA A 100 -21.14 -4.22 -13.33
N TYR A 101 -19.92 -4.28 -13.84
CA TYR A 101 -19.08 -5.49 -13.81
C TYR A 101 -18.83 -5.97 -12.37
N ARG A 102 -18.45 -5.06 -11.45
CA ARG A 102 -18.26 -5.37 -10.05
C ARG A 102 -19.52 -5.97 -9.42
N ALA A 103 -20.66 -5.29 -9.58
CA ALA A 103 -21.93 -5.75 -9.02
C ALA A 103 -22.35 -7.13 -9.55
N ASN A 104 -22.14 -7.41 -10.84
CA ASN A 104 -22.43 -8.70 -11.44
C ASN A 104 -21.58 -9.82 -10.83
N VAL A 105 -20.26 -9.62 -10.72
CA VAL A 105 -19.34 -10.61 -10.16
C VAL A 105 -19.60 -10.81 -8.67
N GLU A 106 -19.90 -9.76 -7.91
CA GLU A 106 -20.27 -9.84 -6.50
C GLU A 106 -21.50 -10.71 -6.27
N GLN A 107 -22.58 -10.47 -7.02
CA GLN A 107 -23.80 -11.25 -6.93
C GLN A 107 -23.57 -12.74 -7.25
N ARG A 108 -22.80 -13.02 -8.31
CA ARG A 108 -22.48 -14.39 -8.74
C ARG A 108 -21.63 -15.12 -7.72
N LEU A 109 -20.61 -14.43 -7.15
CA LEU A 109 -19.73 -15.02 -6.14
C LEU A 109 -20.47 -15.32 -4.84
N GLN A 110 -21.34 -14.41 -4.37
CA GLN A 110 -22.18 -14.66 -3.20
C GLN A 110 -23.08 -15.89 -3.42
N ALA A 111 -23.70 -16.02 -4.60
CA ALA A 111 -24.50 -17.18 -4.97
C ALA A 111 -23.66 -18.46 -5.04
N LEU A 112 -22.39 -18.39 -5.47
CA LEU A 112 -21.45 -19.53 -5.46
C LEU A 112 -21.10 -19.94 -4.02
N LEU A 113 -20.74 -18.98 -3.16
CA LEU A 113 -20.41 -19.22 -1.75
C LEU A 113 -21.59 -19.83 -0.98
N ALA A 114 -22.82 -19.38 -1.24
CA ALA A 114 -24.03 -19.95 -0.63
C ALA A 114 -24.23 -21.43 -1.00
N ARG A 115 -23.77 -21.87 -2.20
CA ARG A 115 -23.91 -23.25 -2.67
C ARG A 115 -22.73 -24.13 -2.30
N GLN A 116 -21.53 -23.61 -2.21
CA GLN A 116 -20.28 -24.36 -2.07
C GLN A 116 -19.39 -23.82 -0.94
N GLY A 117 -19.96 -23.13 0.04
CA GLY A 117 -19.21 -22.50 1.13
C GLY A 117 -18.34 -23.45 1.96
N ASP A 118 -18.61 -24.76 1.96
CA ASP A 118 -17.81 -25.78 2.65
C ASP A 118 -16.58 -26.26 1.84
N ASN A 119 -16.43 -25.82 0.60
CA ASN A 119 -15.29 -26.19 -0.25
C ASN A 119 -14.02 -25.44 0.18
N ALA A 120 -13.10 -26.13 0.85
CA ALA A 120 -11.86 -25.55 1.38
C ALA A 120 -10.97 -24.92 0.29
N ALA A 121 -10.91 -25.49 -0.91
CA ALA A 121 -10.13 -24.93 -2.02
C ALA A 121 -10.74 -23.63 -2.53
N LEU A 122 -12.07 -23.57 -2.63
CA LEU A 122 -12.79 -22.33 -2.97
C LEU A 122 -12.58 -21.26 -1.90
N GLN A 123 -12.68 -21.63 -0.62
CA GLN A 123 -12.43 -20.69 0.49
C GLN A 123 -11.01 -20.10 0.44
N ALA A 124 -9.98 -20.92 0.22
CA ALA A 124 -8.59 -20.47 0.12
C ALA A 124 -8.38 -19.51 -1.06
N LEU A 125 -9.01 -19.78 -2.20
CA LEU A 125 -8.91 -18.95 -3.39
C LEU A 125 -9.65 -17.60 -3.21
N VAL A 126 -10.81 -17.61 -2.58
CA VAL A 126 -11.52 -16.37 -2.24
C VAL A 126 -10.74 -15.56 -1.21
N GLU A 127 -10.14 -16.21 -0.19
CA GLU A 127 -9.25 -15.56 0.77
C GLU A 127 -8.09 -14.84 0.06
N LEU A 128 -7.40 -15.53 -0.85
CA LEU A 128 -6.34 -14.93 -1.67
C LEU A 128 -6.85 -13.71 -2.44
N GLY A 129 -8.05 -13.79 -3.03
CA GLY A 129 -8.67 -12.67 -3.75
C GLY A 129 -8.98 -11.48 -2.84
N LEU A 130 -9.38 -11.71 -1.59
CA LEU A 130 -9.60 -10.65 -0.60
C LEU A 130 -8.29 -9.93 -0.24
N GLN A 131 -7.23 -10.68 0.04
CA GLN A 131 -5.91 -10.12 0.33
C GLN A 131 -5.35 -9.33 -0.87
N HIS A 132 -5.52 -9.87 -2.09
CA HIS A 132 -5.16 -9.18 -3.32
C HIS A 132 -5.95 -7.87 -3.50
N GLU A 133 -7.26 -7.86 -3.24
CA GLU A 133 -8.04 -6.62 -3.32
C GLU A 133 -7.62 -5.60 -2.25
N GLN A 134 -7.28 -6.04 -1.03
CA GLN A 134 -6.77 -5.15 0.01
C GLN A 134 -5.42 -4.52 -0.37
N GLN A 135 -4.51 -5.25 -1.03
CA GLN A 135 -3.31 -4.65 -1.63
C GLN A 135 -3.68 -3.57 -2.65
N HIS A 136 -4.69 -3.83 -3.49
CA HIS A 136 -5.15 -2.85 -4.46
C HIS A 136 -5.86 -1.63 -3.84
N GLN A 137 -6.43 -1.73 -2.64
CA GLN A 137 -6.93 -0.58 -1.88
C GLN A 137 -5.80 0.37 -1.50
N GLU A 138 -4.66 -0.18 -1.06
CA GLU A 138 -3.46 0.60 -0.74
C GLU A 138 -2.86 1.24 -2.00
N LEU A 139 -2.67 0.45 -3.07
CA LEU A 139 -2.15 0.95 -4.35
C LEU A 139 -3.05 2.04 -4.96
N LEU A 140 -4.37 1.91 -4.84
CA LEU A 140 -5.32 2.92 -5.30
C LEU A 140 -5.07 4.28 -4.64
N LEU A 141 -4.89 4.30 -3.32
CA LEU A 141 -4.60 5.54 -2.59
C LEU A 141 -3.22 6.11 -2.92
N THR A 142 -2.22 5.25 -3.10
CA THR A 142 -0.88 5.64 -3.54
C THR A 142 -0.93 6.30 -4.91
N ASP A 143 -1.66 5.71 -5.86
CA ASP A 143 -1.77 6.23 -7.22
C ASP A 143 -2.60 7.52 -7.29
N VAL A 144 -3.67 7.65 -6.48
CA VAL A 144 -4.45 8.89 -6.34
C VAL A 144 -3.61 10.01 -5.73
N LEU A 145 -2.83 9.70 -4.69
CA LEU A 145 -1.93 10.69 -4.08
C LEU A 145 -0.94 11.24 -5.12
N HIS A 146 -0.32 10.36 -5.90
CA HIS A 146 0.60 10.78 -6.96
C HIS A 146 -0.11 11.61 -8.04
N LEU A 147 -1.32 11.19 -8.46
CA LEU A 147 -2.12 11.93 -9.44
C LEU A 147 -2.43 13.35 -8.95
N PHE A 148 -2.90 13.48 -7.72
CA PHE A 148 -3.31 14.77 -7.16
C PHE A 148 -2.13 15.68 -6.83
N SER A 149 -0.98 15.11 -6.46
CA SER A 149 0.24 15.89 -6.19
C SER A 149 0.75 16.64 -7.41
N GLY A 150 0.50 16.12 -8.62
CA GLY A 150 0.86 16.77 -9.89
C GLY A 150 -0.12 17.83 -10.35
N ASN A 151 -1.29 17.96 -9.69
CA ASN A 151 -2.29 18.96 -10.06
C ASN A 151 -1.93 20.33 -9.42
N PRO A 152 -1.83 21.42 -10.21
CA PRO A 152 -1.55 22.75 -9.68
C PRO A 152 -2.55 23.27 -8.66
N LEU A 153 -3.78 22.74 -8.65
CA LEU A 153 -4.82 23.08 -7.67
C LEU A 153 -4.59 22.38 -6.32
N ALA A 154 -3.66 21.45 -6.24
CA ALA A 154 -3.35 20.66 -5.04
C ALA A 154 -4.61 20.11 -4.34
N PRO A 155 -5.51 19.41 -5.07
CA PRO A 155 -6.80 18.97 -4.51
C PRO A 155 -6.58 17.97 -3.38
N ALA A 156 -7.41 18.05 -2.33
CA ALA A 156 -7.46 17.03 -1.30
C ALA A 156 -8.32 15.84 -1.76
N TYR A 157 -7.87 14.64 -1.49
CA TYR A 157 -8.70 13.43 -1.61
C TYR A 157 -9.76 13.38 -0.51
N ARG A 158 -9.41 13.82 0.71
CA ARG A 158 -10.33 14.00 1.85
C ARG A 158 -10.39 15.46 2.26
N ASP A 159 -11.55 16.03 2.17
CA ASP A 159 -11.83 17.37 2.71
C ASP A 159 -12.09 17.26 4.22
N ALA A 160 -11.02 16.99 4.96
CA ALA A 160 -11.01 16.90 6.41
C ALA A 160 -9.62 17.31 6.94
N PRO A 161 -9.52 17.86 8.15
CA PRO A 161 -8.22 18.15 8.73
C PRO A 161 -7.41 16.86 8.86
N PRO A 162 -6.07 16.92 8.68
CA PRO A 162 -5.21 15.76 8.86
C PRO A 162 -5.31 15.26 10.31
N PRO A 163 -4.99 13.98 10.55
CA PRO A 163 -4.92 13.44 11.91
C PRO A 163 -4.00 14.28 12.81
N VAL A 164 -4.42 14.53 14.02
CA VAL A 164 -3.58 15.23 15.00
C VAL A 164 -2.36 14.35 15.31
N ALA A 165 -1.17 14.93 15.18
CA ALA A 165 0.07 14.21 15.51
C ALA A 165 0.07 13.80 16.99
N ALA A 166 0.60 12.62 17.25
CA ALA A 166 0.86 12.18 18.63
C ALA A 166 1.83 13.16 19.34
N PRO A 167 1.78 13.25 20.68
CA PRO A 167 2.76 14.04 21.42
C PRO A 167 4.20 13.63 21.07
N ALA A 168 5.13 14.60 21.19
CA ALA A 168 6.54 14.33 20.97
C ALA A 168 7.04 13.21 21.88
N GLN A 169 7.58 12.17 21.26
CA GLN A 169 8.21 11.05 21.97
C GLN A 169 9.70 11.08 21.67
N VAL A 170 10.51 10.92 22.69
CA VAL A 170 11.95 10.76 22.54
C VAL A 170 12.20 9.41 21.85
N GLN A 171 13.13 9.40 20.86
CA GLN A 171 13.58 8.15 20.27
C GLN A 171 14.37 7.38 21.32
N ASP A 172 13.98 6.16 21.59
CA ASP A 172 14.69 5.21 22.43
C ASP A 172 14.97 3.93 21.63
N TRP A 173 15.72 3.00 22.20
CA TRP A 173 16.14 1.80 21.53
C TRP A 173 15.77 0.56 22.33
N LEU A 174 15.12 -0.39 21.68
CA LEU A 174 14.86 -1.73 22.21
C LEU A 174 15.99 -2.66 21.80
N GLU A 175 16.68 -3.25 22.76
CA GLU A 175 17.77 -4.18 22.53
C GLU A 175 17.24 -5.61 22.35
N PHE A 176 17.80 -6.29 21.36
CA PHE A 176 17.55 -7.70 21.06
C PHE A 176 18.87 -8.46 21.12
N ALA A 177 18.90 -9.55 21.88
CA ALA A 177 20.11 -10.36 22.07
C ALA A 177 20.52 -11.10 20.80
N GLY A 178 19.64 -11.22 19.81
CA GLY A 178 19.89 -12.03 18.62
C GLY A 178 19.88 -13.53 18.92
N GLY A 179 20.63 -14.31 18.14
CA GLY A 179 20.71 -15.75 18.23
C GLY A 179 20.01 -16.44 17.06
N LEU A 180 19.72 -17.73 17.20
CA LEU A 180 18.94 -18.49 16.23
C LEU A 180 17.45 -18.18 16.40
N CYS A 181 16.82 -17.67 15.34
CA CYS A 181 15.42 -17.27 15.30
C CYS A 181 14.70 -17.97 14.16
N GLU A 182 13.41 -18.25 14.35
CA GLU A 182 12.54 -18.75 13.31
C GLU A 182 11.80 -17.58 12.66
N ILE A 183 11.92 -17.44 11.35
CA ILE A 183 11.22 -16.45 10.54
C ILE A 183 10.40 -17.08 9.44
N GLY A 184 9.43 -16.34 8.93
CA GLY A 184 8.47 -16.81 7.94
C GLY A 184 7.19 -17.40 8.54
N HIS A 185 6.20 -17.63 7.69
CA HIS A 185 4.86 -18.03 8.12
C HIS A 185 4.82 -19.40 8.78
N GLY A 186 4.14 -19.49 9.92
CA GLY A 186 4.04 -20.71 10.75
C GLY A 186 2.96 -21.72 10.33
N GLY A 187 2.35 -21.57 9.15
CA GLY A 187 1.41 -22.53 8.57
C GLY A 187 -0.03 -22.45 9.10
N ARG A 188 -0.41 -21.42 9.85
CA ARG A 188 -1.79 -21.16 10.28
C ARG A 188 -2.30 -19.84 9.74
N GLY A 189 -3.48 -19.87 9.11
CA GLY A 189 -4.08 -18.69 8.48
C GLY A 189 -3.52 -18.42 7.09
N PHE A 190 -3.79 -17.24 6.56
CA PHE A 190 -3.33 -16.82 5.26
C PHE A 190 -1.85 -16.38 5.30
N SER A 191 -1.12 -16.67 4.24
CA SER A 191 0.17 -16.06 3.90
C SER A 191 0.31 -15.97 2.40
N PHE A 192 1.12 -15.03 1.93
CA PHE A 192 1.61 -15.05 0.56
C PHE A 192 2.73 -16.08 0.40
N ASP A 193 2.99 -16.51 -0.82
CA ASP A 193 4.00 -17.54 -1.13
C ASP A 193 5.43 -17.13 -0.75
N ASN A 194 5.74 -15.82 -0.82
CA ASN A 194 7.04 -15.26 -0.43
C ASN A 194 7.30 -15.26 1.09
N GLU A 195 6.30 -15.55 1.91
CA GLU A 195 6.46 -15.74 3.37
C GLU A 195 6.83 -17.19 3.74
N LEU A 196 6.99 -18.06 2.75
CA LEU A 196 7.31 -19.47 2.92
C LEU A 196 8.68 -19.83 2.31
N PRO A 197 9.32 -20.91 2.80
CA PRO A 197 8.98 -21.66 4.00
C PRO A 197 9.46 -20.99 5.28
N ARG A 198 8.83 -21.29 6.42
CA ARG A 198 9.41 -20.93 7.73
C ARG A 198 10.77 -21.61 7.89
N HIS A 199 11.77 -20.84 8.30
CA HIS A 199 13.14 -21.31 8.41
C HIS A 199 13.91 -20.62 9.54
N THR A 200 15.00 -21.25 9.96
CA THR A 200 15.88 -20.73 10.99
C THR A 200 16.91 -19.79 10.38
N THR A 201 17.09 -18.62 10.97
CA THR A 201 18.17 -17.67 10.66
C THR A 201 18.93 -17.27 11.91
N TYR A 202 20.17 -16.79 11.75
CA TYR A 202 20.95 -16.23 12.84
C TYR A 202 20.94 -14.70 12.77
N LEU A 203 20.55 -14.07 13.87
CA LEU A 203 20.62 -12.62 14.05
C LEU A 203 21.75 -12.27 15.01
N ALA A 204 22.64 -11.35 14.64
CA ALA A 204 23.54 -10.72 15.58
C ALA A 204 22.72 -9.87 16.58
N PRO A 205 23.26 -9.55 17.77
CA PRO A 205 22.62 -8.58 18.66
C PRO A 205 22.36 -7.25 17.94
N TYR A 206 21.18 -6.68 18.11
CA TYR A 206 20.78 -5.45 17.46
C TYR A 206 19.86 -4.62 18.36
N ALA A 207 19.65 -3.37 18.01
CA ALA A 207 18.66 -2.51 18.65
C ALA A 207 17.74 -1.92 17.58
N LEU A 208 16.44 -1.84 17.89
CA LEU A 208 15.43 -1.24 17.03
C LEU A 208 14.84 0.01 17.69
N GLY A 209 14.66 1.07 16.92
CA GLY A 209 14.03 2.29 17.42
C GLY A 209 12.60 2.05 17.89
N THR A 210 12.24 2.68 19.02
CA THR A 210 10.91 2.50 19.66
C THR A 210 9.78 3.16 18.89
N ARG A 211 10.07 4.03 17.94
CA ARG A 211 9.10 4.73 17.10
C ARG A 211 9.64 4.95 15.68
N LEU A 212 8.75 5.35 14.80
CA LEU A 212 9.12 5.76 13.44
C LEU A 212 9.89 7.09 13.48
N VAL A 213 10.78 7.30 12.50
CA VAL A 213 11.42 8.59 12.23
C VAL A 213 10.35 9.61 11.88
N ASN A 214 10.42 10.79 12.48
CA ASN A 214 9.43 11.83 12.26
C ASN A 214 9.89 12.87 11.24
N GLN A 215 8.96 13.73 10.81
CA GLN A 215 9.22 14.74 9.78
C GLN A 215 10.24 15.79 10.24
N ALA A 216 10.28 16.15 11.53
CA ALA A 216 11.27 17.12 12.03
C ALA A 216 12.70 16.55 11.95
N GLU A 217 12.88 15.28 12.29
CA GLU A 217 14.18 14.61 12.21
C GLU A 217 14.66 14.51 10.77
N PHE A 218 13.75 14.20 9.85
CA PHE A 218 14.10 14.15 8.43
C PHE A 218 14.40 15.55 7.86
N ALA A 219 13.67 16.60 8.30
CA ALA A 219 13.96 17.98 7.94
C ALA A 219 15.35 18.42 8.46
N ALA A 220 15.77 17.94 9.65
CA ALA A 220 17.12 18.20 10.16
C ALA A 220 18.19 17.55 9.27
N PHE A 221 17.98 16.32 8.79
CA PHE A 221 18.86 15.67 7.80
C PHE A 221 19.00 16.48 6.51
N ILE A 222 17.88 17.01 5.97
CA ILE A 222 17.91 17.87 4.78
C ILE A 222 18.71 19.16 5.07
N THR A 223 18.45 19.79 6.22
CA THR A 223 19.09 21.05 6.62
C THR A 223 20.59 20.90 6.84
N ASP A 224 21.04 19.74 7.36
CA ASP A 224 22.47 19.41 7.51
C ASP A 224 23.15 19.05 6.17
N GLY A 225 22.42 19.20 5.06
CA GLY A 225 22.94 18.93 3.72
C GLY A 225 22.98 17.46 3.33
N GLY A 226 22.14 16.60 3.93
CA GLY A 226 22.12 15.17 3.69
C GLY A 226 22.03 14.78 2.21
N TYR A 227 21.26 15.53 1.41
CA TYR A 227 21.16 15.33 -0.05
C TYR A 227 22.38 15.79 -0.86
N ARG A 228 23.39 16.37 -0.22
CA ARG A 228 24.64 16.87 -0.86
C ARG A 228 25.88 16.13 -0.38
N ARG A 229 25.71 15.06 0.42
CA ARG A 229 26.77 14.29 1.06
C ARG A 229 26.82 12.88 0.48
N PRO A 230 27.63 12.66 -0.61
CA PRO A 230 27.67 11.36 -1.30
C PRO A 230 28.05 10.18 -0.41
N GLU A 231 28.81 10.43 0.65
CA GLU A 231 29.25 9.39 1.60
C GLU A 231 28.09 8.75 2.40
N LEU A 232 26.92 9.37 2.41
CA LEU A 232 25.72 8.83 3.06
C LEU A 232 24.92 7.91 2.15
N TRP A 233 25.10 8.01 0.83
CA TRP A 233 24.24 7.36 -0.15
C TRP A 233 24.88 6.08 -0.71
N LEU A 234 24.03 5.14 -1.07
CA LEU A 234 24.41 4.07 -1.98
C LEU A 234 24.67 4.67 -3.38
N ALA A 235 25.64 4.14 -4.12
CA ALA A 235 26.03 4.68 -5.44
C ALA A 235 24.86 4.86 -6.37
N GLU A 236 23.99 3.85 -6.48
CA GLU A 236 22.79 3.90 -7.32
C GLU A 236 21.80 5.01 -6.87
N GLY A 237 21.63 5.20 -5.57
CA GLY A 237 20.82 6.28 -5.01
C GLY A 237 21.40 7.65 -5.29
N TRP A 238 22.72 7.79 -5.23
CA TRP A 238 23.40 9.03 -5.57
C TRP A 238 23.24 9.41 -7.05
N ASP A 239 23.43 8.44 -7.93
CA ASP A 239 23.22 8.64 -9.37
C ASP A 239 21.76 9.01 -9.69
N TRP A 240 20.79 8.38 -9.00
CA TRP A 240 19.37 8.69 -9.13
C TRP A 240 19.06 10.12 -8.67
N LEU A 241 19.59 10.59 -7.52
CA LEU A 241 19.43 11.98 -7.08
C LEU A 241 19.92 12.97 -8.14
N ALA A 242 21.13 12.73 -8.66
CA ALA A 242 21.74 13.62 -9.66
C ALA A 242 20.94 13.66 -10.96
N ALA A 243 20.47 12.48 -11.43
CA ALA A 243 19.70 12.37 -12.67
C ALA A 243 18.31 13.01 -12.58
N GLN A 244 17.69 13.00 -11.42
CA GLN A 244 16.33 13.49 -11.19
C GLN A 244 16.27 14.85 -10.46
N TYR A 245 17.43 15.42 -10.10
CA TYR A 245 17.53 16.69 -9.35
C TYR A 245 16.75 16.66 -8.02
N ILE A 246 16.84 15.54 -7.28
CA ILE A 246 16.10 15.35 -6.04
C ILE A 246 16.87 15.98 -4.87
N GLU A 247 16.23 16.84 -4.10
CA GLU A 247 16.79 17.54 -2.94
C GLU A 247 15.93 17.37 -1.66
N HIS A 248 14.81 16.67 -1.76
CA HIS A 248 13.85 16.45 -0.67
C HIS A 248 12.89 15.30 -1.01
N PRO A 249 12.11 14.75 -0.06
CA PRO A 249 11.12 13.71 -0.32
C PRO A 249 10.07 14.12 -1.36
N LEU A 250 9.52 13.15 -2.08
CA LEU A 250 8.66 13.31 -3.26
C LEU A 250 7.54 14.34 -3.08
N TYR A 251 6.87 14.38 -1.91
CA TYR A 251 5.69 15.25 -1.69
C TYR A 251 5.99 16.44 -0.78
N TRP A 252 7.25 16.69 -0.46
CA TRP A 252 7.65 17.88 0.27
C TRP A 252 7.82 19.06 -0.69
N ARG A 253 7.46 20.24 -0.24
CA ARG A 253 7.58 21.48 -1.02
C ARG A 253 8.09 22.60 -0.13
N HIS A 254 8.84 23.54 -0.71
CA HIS A 254 9.23 24.74 0.00
C HIS A 254 8.03 25.67 0.19
N ALA A 255 7.74 26.01 1.45
CA ALA A 255 6.70 27.01 1.74
C ALA A 255 7.14 28.42 1.35
N PRO A 256 6.23 29.29 0.83
CA PRO A 256 6.57 30.67 0.44
C PRO A 256 7.17 31.51 1.56
N GLY A 257 6.88 31.22 2.81
CA GLY A 257 7.41 31.89 4.01
C GLY A 257 8.64 31.26 4.63
N GLY A 258 9.21 30.24 3.98
CA GLY A 258 10.26 29.40 4.53
C GLY A 258 9.72 28.17 5.24
N GLY A 259 10.56 27.13 5.37
CA GLY A 259 10.17 25.84 5.89
C GLY A 259 9.52 24.93 4.82
N TRP A 260 8.78 23.91 5.28
CA TRP A 260 8.23 22.85 4.43
C TRP A 260 6.71 22.75 4.54
N THR A 261 6.09 22.45 3.41
CA THR A 261 4.75 21.86 3.32
C THR A 261 4.89 20.42 2.82
N VAL A 262 3.90 19.59 3.13
CA VAL A 262 3.81 18.19 2.69
C VAL A 262 2.46 17.98 2.02
N PHE A 263 2.48 17.46 0.81
CA PHE A 263 1.26 17.07 0.13
C PHE A 263 0.86 15.64 0.57
N GLY A 264 -0.36 15.49 1.04
CA GLY A 264 -0.96 14.22 1.48
C GLY A 264 -2.38 14.05 0.95
N LEU A 265 -3.06 13.00 1.39
CA LEU A 265 -4.47 12.76 1.01
C LEU A 265 -5.43 13.85 1.53
N HIS A 266 -4.99 14.69 2.45
CA HIS A 266 -5.70 15.89 2.94
C HIS A 266 -5.27 17.18 2.22
N GLY A 267 -4.65 17.06 1.04
CA GLY A 267 -4.08 18.20 0.30
C GLY A 267 -2.73 18.65 0.87
N GLU A 268 -2.33 19.86 0.52
CA GLU A 268 -1.08 20.45 0.99
C GLU A 268 -1.23 21.00 2.42
N GLN A 269 -0.39 20.54 3.34
CA GLN A 269 -0.42 20.90 4.75
C GLN A 269 0.97 21.41 5.20
N PRO A 270 1.05 22.30 6.19
CA PRO A 270 2.32 22.56 6.87
C PRO A 270 2.91 21.24 7.40
N LEU A 271 4.24 21.14 7.37
CA LEU A 271 4.95 20.02 7.97
C LEU A 271 4.50 19.83 9.44
N ILE A 272 4.14 18.60 9.80
CA ILE A 272 3.75 18.22 11.17
C ILE A 272 4.95 17.56 11.83
N PRO A 273 5.69 18.24 12.71
CA PRO A 273 7.00 17.78 13.19
C PRO A 273 7.02 16.36 13.75
N GLN A 274 5.95 15.97 14.45
CA GLN A 274 5.87 14.66 15.11
C GLN A 274 5.22 13.57 14.27
N ALA A 275 4.70 13.90 13.08
CA ALA A 275 4.16 12.89 12.18
C ALA A 275 5.31 12.03 11.62
N PRO A 276 5.10 10.73 11.40
CA PRO A 276 6.06 9.89 10.71
C PRO A 276 6.41 10.47 9.33
N VAL A 277 7.69 10.44 8.97
CA VAL A 277 8.09 10.72 7.61
C VAL A 277 7.64 9.56 6.72
N ALA A 278 7.08 9.88 5.57
CA ALA A 278 6.56 8.91 4.61
C ALA A 278 6.95 9.28 3.18
N HIS A 279 6.69 8.37 2.24
CA HIS A 279 6.94 8.55 0.81
C HIS A 279 8.42 8.79 0.48
N LEU A 280 9.29 8.08 1.19
CA LEU A 280 10.72 8.03 0.94
C LEU A 280 11.06 6.86 0.01
N SER A 281 12.07 7.05 -0.83
CA SER A 281 12.73 5.92 -1.47
C SER A 281 13.55 5.13 -0.44
N TYR A 282 13.89 3.88 -0.79
CA TYR A 282 14.85 3.10 -0.01
C TYR A 282 16.18 3.83 0.19
N PHE A 283 16.67 4.51 -0.85
CA PHE A 283 17.93 5.26 -0.81
C PHE A 283 17.91 6.43 0.16
N GLU A 284 16.79 7.16 0.23
CA GLU A 284 16.59 8.25 1.19
C GLU A 284 16.54 7.74 2.63
N ALA A 285 15.82 6.64 2.85
CA ALA A 285 15.73 6.03 4.17
C ALA A 285 17.09 5.49 4.66
N ASP A 286 17.87 4.84 3.78
CA ASP A 286 19.21 4.34 4.09
C ASP A 286 20.19 5.50 4.36
N ALA A 287 20.16 6.55 3.55
CA ALA A 287 21.01 7.73 3.74
C ALA A 287 20.70 8.45 5.06
N TYR A 288 19.44 8.61 5.40
CA TYR A 288 19.03 9.15 6.69
C TYR A 288 19.54 8.27 7.84
N ALA A 289 19.38 6.95 7.75
CA ALA A 289 19.81 6.05 8.80
C ALA A 289 21.34 6.17 9.04
N ARG A 290 22.14 6.23 7.99
CA ARG A 290 23.60 6.47 8.08
C ARG A 290 23.95 7.81 8.70
N TRP A 291 23.25 8.87 8.31
CA TRP A 291 23.40 10.20 8.91
C TRP A 291 23.11 10.19 10.41
N ALA A 292 22.08 9.45 10.82
CA ALA A 292 21.71 9.29 12.22
C ALA A 292 22.62 8.32 13.01
N GLY A 293 23.69 7.77 12.39
CA GLY A 293 24.58 6.80 13.03
C GLY A 293 23.97 5.42 13.23
N ALA A 294 22.99 5.06 12.41
CA ALA A 294 22.26 3.80 12.45
C ALA A 294 22.25 3.12 11.07
N ARG A 295 21.43 2.11 10.90
CA ARG A 295 21.10 1.46 9.63
C ARG A 295 19.63 1.07 9.61
N LEU A 296 19.12 0.74 8.44
CA LEU A 296 17.81 0.10 8.35
C LEU A 296 17.85 -1.31 8.95
N PRO A 297 16.77 -1.78 9.59
CA PRO A 297 16.67 -3.17 10.02
C PRO A 297 16.60 -4.10 8.81
N THR A 298 17.05 -5.33 8.98
CA THR A 298 16.74 -6.40 8.02
C THR A 298 15.30 -6.87 8.21
N GLU A 299 14.76 -7.55 7.20
CA GLU A 299 13.43 -8.18 7.28
C GLU A 299 13.32 -9.10 8.52
N ALA A 300 14.32 -9.95 8.75
CA ALA A 300 14.35 -10.87 9.86
C ALA A 300 14.41 -10.18 11.23
N GLU A 301 15.18 -9.10 11.36
CA GLU A 301 15.21 -8.27 12.58
C GLU A 301 13.85 -7.63 12.86
N TRP A 302 13.22 -7.10 11.82
CA TRP A 302 11.90 -6.50 11.94
C TRP A 302 10.83 -7.54 12.30
N GLU A 303 10.83 -8.70 11.63
CA GLU A 303 9.86 -9.78 11.90
C GLU A 303 9.97 -10.27 13.34
N VAL A 304 11.18 -10.55 13.83
CA VAL A 304 11.39 -10.99 15.21
C VAL A 304 10.94 -9.95 16.23
N ALA A 305 11.17 -8.68 15.95
CA ALA A 305 10.71 -7.59 16.83
C ALA A 305 9.18 -7.41 16.80
N ALA A 306 8.55 -7.60 15.64
CA ALA A 306 7.12 -7.42 15.45
C ALA A 306 6.28 -8.62 15.90
N ALA A 307 6.82 -9.85 15.88
CA ALA A 307 6.10 -11.09 16.16
C ALA A 307 5.34 -11.09 17.51
N PRO A 308 5.89 -10.57 18.64
CA PRO A 308 5.16 -10.50 19.90
C PRO A 308 3.96 -9.55 19.85
N LEU A 309 3.97 -8.58 18.93
CA LEU A 309 2.92 -7.56 18.76
C LEU A 309 1.84 -7.97 17.78
N ALA A 310 2.06 -9.04 17.01
CA ALA A 310 1.15 -9.46 15.95
C ALA A 310 -0.32 -9.62 16.39
N PRO A 311 -0.65 -10.17 17.58
CA PRO A 311 -2.04 -10.26 18.04
C PRO A 311 -2.70 -8.88 18.26
N ALA A 312 -1.93 -7.87 18.64
CA ALA A 312 -2.41 -6.50 18.85
C ALA A 312 -2.50 -5.70 17.54
N LEU A 313 -1.66 -6.06 16.56
CA LEU A 313 -1.64 -5.45 15.23
C LEU A 313 -2.74 -6.02 14.31
N LEU A 314 -3.22 -7.22 14.58
CA LEU A 314 -4.39 -7.83 13.94
C LEU A 314 -5.69 -7.18 14.45
N ALA A 315 -5.72 -5.84 14.51
CA ALA A 315 -6.92 -5.10 14.84
C ALA A 315 -8.06 -5.49 13.87
N PRO A 316 -9.33 -5.52 14.34
CA PRO A 316 -10.47 -5.82 13.49
C PRO A 316 -10.46 -4.94 12.24
N ALA A 317 -10.98 -5.44 11.12
CA ALA A 317 -11.06 -4.73 9.84
C ALA A 317 -11.64 -3.31 9.95
N ASP A 318 -12.42 -3.02 11.00
CA ASP A 318 -12.94 -1.68 11.30
C ASP A 318 -11.86 -0.67 11.72
N ALA A 319 -10.74 -1.10 12.30
CA ALA A 319 -9.61 -0.23 12.62
C ALA A 319 -8.78 0.13 11.38
N LEU A 320 -8.76 -0.72 10.35
CA LEU A 320 -8.11 -0.44 9.06
C LEU A 320 -8.87 0.64 8.26
N ARG A 321 -10.19 0.74 8.43
CA ARG A 321 -11.02 1.76 7.76
C ARG A 321 -10.63 3.20 8.11
N ALA A 322 -9.98 3.44 9.24
CA ALA A 322 -9.60 4.77 9.68
C ALA A 322 -8.16 5.17 9.28
N ARG A 323 -7.32 4.23 8.82
CA ARG A 323 -5.89 4.47 8.61
C ARG A 323 -5.57 4.47 7.12
N ILE A 324 -5.57 5.63 6.52
CA ILE A 324 -5.12 5.85 5.14
C ILE A 324 -3.71 6.47 5.06
N GLU A 325 -3.12 6.81 6.20
CA GLU A 325 -1.78 7.38 6.31
C GLU A 325 -1.03 6.72 7.48
N PRO A 326 0.32 6.65 7.42
CA PRO A 326 1.13 6.18 8.54
C PRO A 326 0.83 6.99 9.80
N GLN A 327 0.57 6.30 10.90
CA GLN A 327 0.33 6.94 12.19
C GLN A 327 1.43 6.57 13.18
N ALA A 328 1.80 7.50 14.05
CA ALA A 328 2.64 7.19 15.18
C ALA A 328 1.96 6.15 16.07
N ALA A 329 2.75 5.22 16.62
CA ALA A 329 2.21 4.25 17.57
C ALA A 329 1.53 4.98 18.75
N PRO A 330 0.37 4.50 19.25
CA PRO A 330 -0.20 5.01 20.48
C PRO A 330 0.83 4.81 21.59
N GLY A 331 1.10 5.86 22.36
CA GLY A 331 2.00 5.77 23.50
C GLY A 331 1.55 4.66 24.44
N SER A 332 2.48 3.78 24.80
CA SER A 332 2.27 2.85 25.93
C SER A 332 2.13 3.68 27.19
N GLY A 333 0.89 3.88 27.66
CA GLY A 333 0.61 4.43 28.99
C GLY A 333 0.95 3.42 30.06
#